data_ff788173ace2c478d6a017fa0e64fcd2
#
_entry.id   ff788173ace2c478d6a017fa0e64fcd2
#
_cell.length_a   1.000
_cell.length_b   1.000
_cell.length_c   1.000
_cell.angle_alpha   90.00
_cell.angle_beta   90.00
_cell.angle_gamma   90.00
#
_symmetry.space_group_name_H-M   'P 1'
#
loop_
_entity.id
_entity.type
_entity.pdbx_description
1 polymer ?
#
loop_
_entity_poly.entity_id
_entity_poly.type
_entity_poly.pdbx_seq_one_letter_code
_entity_poly.pdbx_strand_id
1 'polypeptide(L)'
;MTAAGAPATLGTLQALLRQRVPELGVGLDEWTRRMMRWHFSPETGSPFWLDRRDRLGFDPLEDVTGFVGLRRFGLFDKADLRAAHAAELRPRGYGDRPFRIFETGGTTGRPCRIVNVTRLSCDVEIYRTVLEARGLAGGDILAMTPSGPHAYGHFVEALADSWRGAVHAIDFDPRWVKAVLRSGDDADTYTGHLIAQTLPLLAGERPELLFTTSRLLLELAMRLPKPLHTYGVRAVCTGGTSCTPAEAAFLRAEHLAGVQWIDTYGNTLVGHALQADPVPGGPRLPEGADRSYHLPPPFAVLTVVDPDDPWREVMPGERGRIRTTTLLEDLFLPNLLERDSAVRVGPHPWFPWDGVALVRPFTGRTQDGAAEDAVEGVY
;
A
#
# COMPACT_ATOMS: atom_id res chain seq x y z
N MET A 1 -14.57 9.18 -30.30
CA MET A 1 -13.32 9.89 -29.94
C MET A 1 -13.68 10.97 -28.90
N THR A 2 -13.77 10.61 -27.65
CA THR A 2 -13.87 11.58 -26.54
C THR A 2 -12.45 12.00 -26.20
N ALA A 3 -12.18 13.30 -26.26
CA ALA A 3 -10.89 13.89 -25.97
C ALA A 3 -10.41 13.41 -24.58
N ALA A 4 -9.23 12.80 -24.55
CA ALA A 4 -8.53 12.56 -23.29
C ALA A 4 -8.32 13.94 -22.65
N GLY A 5 -8.97 14.16 -21.50
CA GLY A 5 -8.86 15.41 -20.74
C GLY A 5 -7.39 15.66 -20.44
N ALA A 6 -6.95 16.90 -20.54
CA ALA A 6 -5.60 17.30 -20.14
C ALA A 6 -5.37 16.86 -18.68
N PRO A 7 -4.18 16.35 -18.34
CA PRO A 7 -3.89 15.97 -16.97
C PRO A 7 -4.18 17.13 -16.01
N ALA A 8 -4.84 16.82 -14.89
CA ALA A 8 -5.24 17.85 -13.93
C ALA A 8 -4.01 18.66 -13.48
N THR A 9 -4.16 19.99 -13.40
CA THR A 9 -3.11 20.84 -12.86
C THR A 9 -2.85 20.49 -11.39
N LEU A 10 -1.62 20.71 -10.92
CA LEU A 10 -1.14 20.35 -9.58
C LEU A 10 -2.07 20.78 -8.43
N GLY A 11 -2.57 22.04 -8.48
CA GLY A 11 -3.54 22.55 -7.49
C GLY A 11 -4.90 21.85 -7.54
N THR A 12 -5.27 21.30 -8.69
CA THR A 12 -6.55 20.62 -8.89
C THR A 12 -6.58 19.25 -8.20
N LEU A 13 -5.50 18.46 -8.25
CA LEU A 13 -5.45 17.16 -7.60
C LEU A 13 -5.60 17.27 -6.09
N GLN A 14 -4.85 18.17 -5.45
CA GLN A 14 -4.94 18.38 -4.00
C GLN A 14 -6.34 18.89 -3.57
N ALA A 15 -6.95 19.77 -4.36
CA ALA A 15 -8.31 20.23 -4.11
C ALA A 15 -9.32 19.08 -4.21
N LEU A 16 -9.22 18.24 -5.25
CA LEU A 16 -10.08 17.09 -5.44
C LEU A 16 -9.92 16.04 -4.32
N LEU A 17 -8.68 15.75 -3.92
CA LEU A 17 -8.41 14.84 -2.80
C LEU A 17 -9.07 15.32 -1.51
N ARG A 18 -8.91 16.62 -1.16
CA ARG A 18 -9.53 17.19 0.03
C ARG A 18 -11.06 17.32 -0.06
N GLN A 19 -11.59 17.50 -1.26
CA GLN A 19 -13.04 17.51 -1.48
C GLN A 19 -13.66 16.12 -1.24
N ARG A 20 -13.01 15.06 -1.70
CA ARG A 20 -13.50 13.68 -1.60
C ARG A 20 -13.20 13.03 -0.27
N VAL A 21 -12.06 13.38 0.31
CA VAL A 21 -11.56 12.88 1.60
C VAL A 21 -11.14 14.10 2.44
N PRO A 22 -12.09 14.78 3.09
CA PRO A 22 -11.85 16.03 3.81
C PRO A 22 -10.78 15.95 4.89
N GLU A 23 -10.60 14.77 5.47
CA GLU A 23 -9.60 14.48 6.50
C GLU A 23 -8.16 14.74 6.00
N LEU A 24 -7.90 14.62 4.70
CA LEU A 24 -6.60 14.98 4.10
C LEU A 24 -6.27 16.49 4.22
N GLY A 25 -7.24 17.29 4.62
CA GLY A 25 -7.05 18.72 4.93
C GLY A 25 -6.74 18.99 6.40
N VAL A 26 -6.85 17.99 7.27
CA VAL A 26 -6.60 18.13 8.71
C VAL A 26 -5.09 18.11 8.97
N GLY A 27 -4.62 19.01 9.83
CA GLY A 27 -3.22 19.05 10.25
C GLY A 27 -2.82 17.78 11.03
N LEU A 28 -1.59 17.32 10.82
CA LEU A 28 -1.12 16.03 11.38
C LEU A 28 -1.21 15.99 12.91
N ASP A 29 -0.87 17.08 13.61
CA ASP A 29 -0.96 17.15 15.08
C ASP A 29 -2.41 17.11 15.58
N GLU A 30 -3.31 17.82 14.88
CA GLU A 30 -4.74 17.78 15.21
C GLU A 30 -5.33 16.38 14.99
N TRP A 31 -4.99 15.77 13.85
CA TRP A 31 -5.40 14.41 13.54
C TRP A 31 -4.87 13.40 14.57
N THR A 32 -3.61 13.54 14.98
CA THR A 32 -3.01 12.70 16.02
C THR A 32 -3.81 12.80 17.33
N ARG A 33 -4.12 14.02 17.79
CA ARG A 33 -4.97 14.21 19.01
C ARG A 33 -6.35 13.58 18.85
N ARG A 34 -6.95 13.67 17.65
CA ARG A 34 -8.24 13.01 17.36
C ARG A 34 -8.10 11.50 17.46
N MET A 35 -7.03 10.90 16.92
CA MET A 35 -6.79 9.46 17.01
C MET A 35 -6.47 9.00 18.44
N MET A 36 -5.76 9.81 19.24
CA MET A 36 -5.57 9.50 20.67
C MET A 36 -6.91 9.43 21.38
N ARG A 37 -7.79 10.42 21.22
CA ARG A 37 -9.15 10.37 21.78
C ARG A 37 -9.93 9.16 21.30
N TRP A 38 -9.87 8.84 20.02
CA TRP A 38 -10.59 7.70 19.44
C TRP A 38 -10.13 6.37 20.02
N HIS A 39 -8.81 6.12 20.06
CA HIS A 39 -8.27 4.82 20.45
C HIS A 39 -8.18 4.59 21.96
N PHE A 40 -8.12 5.66 22.75
CA PHE A 40 -7.88 5.57 24.19
C PHE A 40 -9.05 6.04 25.06
N SER A 41 -10.17 6.49 24.49
CA SER A 41 -11.42 6.69 25.23
C SER A 41 -12.15 5.37 25.42
N PRO A 42 -12.71 5.11 26.63
CA PRO A 42 -13.44 3.87 26.91
C PRO A 42 -14.62 3.60 25.98
N GLU A 43 -15.24 4.65 25.46
CA GLU A 43 -16.42 4.60 24.61
C GLU A 43 -16.07 4.20 23.17
N THR A 44 -14.89 4.56 22.67
CA THR A 44 -14.53 4.41 21.26
C THR A 44 -13.38 3.46 21.01
N GLY A 45 -12.46 3.34 21.95
CA GLY A 45 -11.22 2.58 21.79
C GLY A 45 -11.45 1.07 21.60
N SER A 46 -10.49 0.41 20.96
CA SER A 46 -10.49 -1.04 20.88
C SER A 46 -10.00 -1.66 22.20
N PRO A 47 -10.51 -2.85 22.59
CA PRO A 47 -9.98 -3.56 23.76
C PRO A 47 -8.47 -3.68 23.76
N PHE A 48 -7.88 -3.94 22.58
CA PHE A 48 -6.44 -4.03 22.38
C PHE A 48 -5.66 -2.81 22.90
N TRP A 49 -6.11 -1.59 22.62
CA TRP A 49 -5.45 -0.36 23.07
C TRP A 49 -5.87 0.04 24.48
N LEU A 50 -7.11 -0.19 24.86
CA LEU A 50 -7.59 0.11 26.22
C LEU A 50 -6.86 -0.73 27.28
N ASP A 51 -6.67 -2.03 27.03
CA ASP A 51 -5.93 -2.93 27.93
C ASP A 51 -4.43 -2.58 28.03
N ARG A 52 -3.90 -1.92 27.02
CA ARG A 52 -2.50 -1.46 26.99
C ARG A 52 -2.29 -0.11 27.67
N ARG A 53 -3.32 0.72 27.73
CA ARG A 53 -3.23 2.09 28.26
C ARG A 53 -2.58 2.13 29.65
N ASP A 54 -3.01 1.26 30.54
CA ASP A 54 -2.51 1.24 31.93
C ASP A 54 -1.05 0.81 32.04
N ARG A 55 -0.49 0.22 30.98
CA ARG A 55 0.90 -0.28 30.93
C ARG A 55 1.86 0.64 30.18
N LEU A 56 1.36 1.72 29.57
CA LEU A 56 2.19 2.64 28.78
C LEU A 56 3.14 3.48 29.63
N GLY A 57 2.82 3.70 30.92
CA GLY A 57 3.61 4.58 31.78
C GLY A 57 3.42 6.09 31.52
N PHE A 58 2.46 6.44 30.66
CA PHE A 58 2.03 7.82 30.34
C PHE A 58 0.54 7.79 29.93
N ASP A 59 -0.13 8.95 30.00
CA ASP A 59 -1.51 9.06 29.51
C ASP A 59 -1.53 9.54 28.05
N PRO A 60 -1.96 8.69 27.08
CA PRO A 60 -2.04 9.07 25.67
C PRO A 60 -2.92 10.29 25.40
N LEU A 61 -3.93 10.54 26.24
CA LEU A 61 -4.86 11.66 26.06
C LEU A 61 -4.26 13.01 26.46
N GLU A 62 -3.38 13.01 27.46
CA GLU A 62 -2.75 14.22 28.01
C GLU A 62 -1.34 14.44 27.46
N ASP A 63 -0.56 13.37 27.35
CA ASP A 63 0.87 13.44 27.06
C ASP A 63 1.19 13.48 25.56
N VAL A 64 0.24 13.05 24.68
CA VAL A 64 0.42 13.04 23.22
C VAL A 64 -0.34 14.21 22.60
N THR A 65 0.28 15.38 22.58
CA THR A 65 -0.31 16.62 22.08
C THR A 65 -0.14 16.84 20.57
N GLY A 66 0.58 15.95 19.88
CA GLY A 66 0.83 16.00 18.45
C GLY A 66 1.66 14.81 17.99
N PHE A 67 1.98 14.78 16.70
CA PHE A 67 2.62 13.62 16.05
C PHE A 67 3.96 13.22 16.67
N VAL A 68 4.78 14.20 17.05
CA VAL A 68 6.07 13.93 17.71
C VAL A 68 5.91 13.20 19.03
N GLY A 69 4.81 13.44 19.76
CA GLY A 69 4.48 12.78 21.02
C GLY A 69 4.30 11.26 20.88
N LEU A 70 4.02 10.76 19.67
CA LEU A 70 3.90 9.32 19.40
C LEU A 70 5.19 8.54 19.66
N ARG A 71 6.35 9.20 19.75
CA ARG A 71 7.62 8.57 20.16
C ARG A 71 7.53 7.93 21.55
N ARG A 72 6.64 8.40 22.43
CA ARG A 72 6.42 7.82 23.77
C ARG A 72 5.95 6.36 23.74
N PHE A 73 5.27 5.94 22.65
CA PHE A 73 4.86 4.54 22.46
C PHE A 73 6.05 3.60 22.18
N GLY A 74 7.25 4.13 21.91
CA GLY A 74 8.36 3.32 21.42
C GLY A 74 8.09 2.76 20.02
N LEU A 75 8.87 1.77 19.62
CA LEU A 75 8.66 1.04 18.38
C LEU A 75 7.57 -0.02 18.57
N PHE A 76 6.62 -0.07 17.65
CA PHE A 76 5.54 -1.06 17.72
C PHE A 76 6.02 -2.45 17.31
N ASP A 77 5.76 -3.46 18.16
CA ASP A 77 6.06 -4.86 17.84
C ASP A 77 4.87 -5.53 17.12
N LYS A 78 5.11 -6.04 15.92
CA LYS A 78 4.12 -6.84 15.17
C LYS A 78 3.70 -8.12 15.89
N ALA A 79 4.51 -8.62 16.84
CA ALA A 79 4.16 -9.80 17.63
C ALA A 79 2.89 -9.56 18.46
N ASP A 80 2.70 -8.37 19.00
CA ASP A 80 1.49 -7.98 19.73
C ASP A 80 0.25 -8.08 18.86
N LEU A 81 0.34 -7.60 17.61
CA LEU A 81 -0.78 -7.67 16.67
C LEU A 81 -1.08 -9.10 16.22
N ARG A 82 -0.04 -9.94 16.09
CA ARG A 82 -0.21 -11.38 15.76
C ARG A 82 -0.88 -12.16 16.88
N ALA A 83 -0.63 -11.77 18.12
CA ALA A 83 -1.21 -12.42 19.31
C ALA A 83 -2.66 -12.03 19.54
N ALA A 84 -3.08 -10.84 19.10
CA ALA A 84 -4.41 -10.31 19.33
C ALA A 84 -5.50 -11.09 18.57
N HIS A 85 -6.65 -11.26 19.22
CA HIS A 85 -7.85 -11.71 18.53
C HIS A 85 -8.48 -10.56 17.73
N ALA A 86 -9.08 -10.87 16.58
CA ALA A 86 -9.69 -9.86 15.73
C ALA A 86 -10.78 -9.03 16.45
N ALA A 87 -11.52 -9.65 17.38
CA ALA A 87 -12.52 -8.95 18.19
C ALA A 87 -11.91 -7.89 19.12
N GLU A 88 -10.69 -8.09 19.59
CA GLU A 88 -9.96 -7.13 20.44
C GLU A 88 -9.48 -5.91 19.65
N LEU A 89 -9.28 -6.07 18.35
CA LEU A 89 -8.81 -5.00 17.46
C LEU A 89 -9.93 -4.06 17.02
N ARG A 90 -11.19 -4.44 17.21
CA ARG A 90 -12.34 -3.65 16.75
C ARG A 90 -12.60 -2.47 17.70
N PRO A 91 -12.54 -1.22 17.23
CA PRO A 91 -12.92 -0.05 18.01
C PRO A 91 -14.40 -0.08 18.40
N ARG A 92 -14.69 0.17 19.68
CA ARG A 92 -16.06 0.22 20.23
C ARG A 92 -16.91 1.31 19.58
N GLY A 93 -16.28 2.42 19.19
CA GLY A 93 -16.97 3.55 18.58
C GLY A 93 -17.69 3.24 17.27
N TYR A 94 -17.40 2.10 16.65
CA TYR A 94 -18.14 1.64 15.47
C TYR A 94 -19.49 0.95 15.78
N GLY A 95 -19.77 0.63 17.05
CA GLY A 95 -21.01 -0.05 17.43
C GLY A 95 -21.22 -1.33 16.64
N ASP A 96 -22.39 -1.50 16.02
CA ASP A 96 -22.79 -2.70 15.27
C ASP A 96 -22.45 -2.62 13.76
N ARG A 97 -21.66 -1.65 13.32
CA ARG A 97 -21.28 -1.56 11.91
C ARG A 97 -20.62 -2.85 11.43
N PRO A 98 -20.94 -3.35 10.23
CA PRO A 98 -20.26 -4.50 9.67
C PRO A 98 -18.77 -4.18 9.45
N PHE A 99 -17.93 -5.18 9.57
CA PHE A 99 -16.49 -5.05 9.36
C PHE A 99 -15.93 -6.24 8.61
N ARG A 100 -14.78 -6.05 8.00
CA ARG A 100 -13.99 -7.11 7.38
C ARG A 100 -12.71 -7.32 8.16
N ILE A 101 -12.18 -8.54 8.10
CA ILE A 101 -10.84 -8.85 8.63
C ILE A 101 -9.92 -9.05 7.45
N PHE A 102 -8.82 -8.29 7.42
CA PHE A 102 -7.75 -8.50 6.47
C PHE A 102 -6.55 -9.13 7.15
N GLU A 103 -5.82 -9.95 6.39
CA GLU A 103 -4.58 -10.59 6.81
C GLU A 103 -3.40 -10.05 6.00
N THR A 104 -2.27 -9.84 6.69
CA THR A 104 -1.00 -9.57 6.01
C THR A 104 -0.48 -10.82 5.32
N GLY A 105 0.49 -10.68 4.43
CA GLY A 105 1.05 -11.80 3.68
C GLY A 105 1.67 -12.93 4.49
N GLY A 106 1.99 -12.76 5.79
CA GLY A 106 2.51 -13.83 6.66
C GLY A 106 3.89 -14.38 6.22
N THR A 107 4.75 -13.56 5.65
CA THR A 107 6.08 -13.97 5.17
C THR A 107 7.02 -14.42 6.29
N THR A 108 6.89 -13.85 7.49
CA THR A 108 7.72 -14.15 8.67
C THR A 108 6.99 -14.92 9.77
N GLY A 109 5.93 -15.64 9.44
CA GLY A 109 5.17 -16.42 10.41
C GLY A 109 3.66 -16.22 10.29
N ARG A 110 2.94 -16.28 11.43
CA ARG A 110 1.49 -16.07 11.46
C ARG A 110 1.13 -14.68 10.94
N PRO A 111 0.18 -14.55 9.99
CA PRO A 111 -0.27 -13.24 9.50
C PRO A 111 -0.78 -12.35 10.63
N CYS A 112 -0.50 -11.03 10.54
CA CYS A 112 -1.24 -10.05 11.33
C CYS A 112 -2.66 -9.93 10.78
N ARG A 113 -3.62 -9.74 11.67
CA ARG A 113 -5.00 -9.41 11.33
C ARG A 113 -5.27 -7.95 11.61
N ILE A 114 -6.08 -7.33 10.78
CA ILE A 114 -6.61 -6.00 11.02
C ILE A 114 -8.12 -6.01 10.78
N VAL A 115 -8.81 -5.15 11.51
CA VAL A 115 -10.22 -4.85 11.28
C VAL A 115 -10.33 -3.70 10.29
N ASN A 116 -11.25 -3.80 9.37
CA ASN A 116 -11.56 -2.75 8.40
C ASN A 116 -13.06 -2.41 8.45
N VAL A 117 -13.37 -1.17 8.72
CA VAL A 117 -14.72 -0.58 8.69
C VAL A 117 -14.79 0.54 7.65
N THR A 118 -13.86 1.49 7.70
CA THR A 118 -13.89 2.72 6.88
C THR A 118 -12.66 2.89 6.00
N ARG A 119 -11.52 2.33 6.37
CA ARG A 119 -10.25 2.52 5.67
C ARG A 119 -10.32 2.21 4.17
N LEU A 120 -10.92 1.06 3.81
CA LEU A 120 -10.99 0.64 2.42
C LEU A 120 -11.67 1.70 1.54
N SER A 121 -12.71 2.35 2.05
CA SER A 121 -13.42 3.41 1.33
C SER A 121 -12.54 4.64 1.12
N CYS A 122 -11.76 5.02 2.14
CA CYS A 122 -10.81 6.13 2.03
C CYS A 122 -9.69 5.82 1.01
N ASP A 123 -9.10 4.63 1.08
CA ASP A 123 -8.05 4.19 0.16
C ASP A 123 -8.55 4.20 -1.30
N VAL A 124 -9.78 3.72 -1.53
CA VAL A 124 -10.43 3.72 -2.85
C VAL A 124 -10.63 5.14 -3.37
N GLU A 125 -11.19 6.05 -2.57
CA GLU A 125 -11.42 7.42 -3.00
C GLU A 125 -10.13 8.17 -3.32
N ILE A 126 -9.07 7.97 -2.53
CA ILE A 126 -7.76 8.56 -2.79
C ILE A 126 -7.18 8.02 -4.10
N TYR A 127 -7.12 6.70 -4.24
CA TYR A 127 -6.52 6.06 -5.40
C TYR A 127 -7.30 6.38 -6.69
N ARG A 128 -8.62 6.28 -6.63
CA ARG A 128 -9.53 6.67 -7.72
C ARG A 128 -9.27 8.10 -8.18
N THR A 129 -9.15 9.05 -7.24
CA THR A 129 -8.88 10.46 -7.56
C THR A 129 -7.55 10.63 -8.30
N VAL A 130 -6.52 9.88 -7.90
CA VAL A 130 -5.22 9.89 -8.58
C VAL A 130 -5.30 9.27 -9.97
N LEU A 131 -6.03 8.16 -10.15
CA LEU A 131 -6.23 7.55 -11.47
C LEU A 131 -7.00 8.49 -12.41
N GLU A 132 -8.07 9.11 -11.93
CA GLU A 132 -8.83 10.09 -12.71
C GLU A 132 -7.97 11.30 -13.12
N ALA A 133 -7.09 11.79 -12.25
CA ALA A 133 -6.13 12.83 -12.58
C ALA A 133 -5.12 12.41 -13.64
N ARG A 134 -4.88 11.11 -13.81
CA ARG A 134 -4.06 10.52 -14.89
C ARG A 134 -4.86 10.25 -16.18
N GLY A 135 -6.14 10.63 -16.22
CA GLY A 135 -7.02 10.38 -17.37
C GLY A 135 -7.63 8.97 -17.42
N LEU A 136 -7.63 8.27 -16.29
CA LEU A 136 -8.17 6.93 -16.14
C LEU A 136 -9.46 6.98 -15.31
N ALA A 137 -10.53 7.45 -15.93
CA ALA A 137 -11.83 7.62 -15.27
C ALA A 137 -12.78 6.48 -15.62
N GLY A 138 -12.75 5.43 -14.83
CA GLY A 138 -13.62 4.26 -15.04
C GLY A 138 -13.01 3.21 -15.97
N GLY A 139 -13.81 2.19 -16.26
CA GLY A 139 -13.46 1.06 -17.12
C GLY A 139 -13.52 -0.27 -16.38
N ASP A 140 -13.59 -1.36 -17.17
CA ASP A 140 -13.59 -2.70 -16.63
C ASP A 140 -12.18 -3.11 -16.17
N ILE A 141 -12.11 -3.83 -15.08
CA ILE A 141 -10.88 -4.23 -14.43
C ILE A 141 -10.68 -5.74 -14.52
N LEU A 142 -9.50 -6.16 -14.95
CA LEU A 142 -9.00 -7.50 -14.74
C LEU A 142 -8.12 -7.53 -13.52
N ALA A 143 -8.49 -8.34 -12.52
CA ALA A 143 -7.83 -8.42 -11.23
C ALA A 143 -7.06 -9.74 -11.08
N MET A 144 -5.75 -9.68 -11.30
CA MET A 144 -4.80 -10.74 -10.93
C MET A 144 -4.23 -10.42 -9.54
N THR A 145 -5.11 -10.32 -8.55
CA THR A 145 -4.79 -9.91 -7.18
C THR A 145 -5.18 -10.98 -6.18
N PRO A 146 -4.51 -11.05 -5.01
CA PRO A 146 -4.83 -12.04 -4.00
C PRO A 146 -6.31 -12.04 -3.61
N SER A 147 -6.94 -13.21 -3.67
CA SER A 147 -8.31 -13.47 -3.18
C SER A 147 -8.32 -13.80 -1.67
N GLY A 148 -9.49 -14.05 -1.10
CA GLY A 148 -9.64 -14.39 0.32
C GLY A 148 -9.48 -13.17 1.24
N PRO A 149 -8.81 -13.27 2.40
CA PRO A 149 -8.73 -12.20 3.40
C PRO A 149 -7.66 -11.15 3.08
N HIS A 150 -7.35 -10.94 1.83
CA HIS A 150 -6.30 -10.01 1.41
C HIS A 150 -6.90 -8.67 0.97
N ALA A 151 -6.42 -7.58 1.58
CA ALA A 151 -6.92 -6.24 1.34
C ALA A 151 -6.85 -5.82 -0.14
N TYR A 152 -5.85 -6.30 -0.88
CA TYR A 152 -5.61 -5.88 -2.27
C TYR A 152 -6.74 -6.30 -3.21
N GLY A 153 -7.21 -7.54 -3.16
CA GLY A 153 -8.35 -7.99 -3.98
C GLY A 153 -9.63 -7.19 -3.66
N HIS A 154 -9.96 -7.07 -2.38
CA HIS A 154 -11.12 -6.28 -1.94
C HIS A 154 -11.02 -4.80 -2.31
N PHE A 155 -9.82 -4.25 -2.34
CA PHE A 155 -9.57 -2.87 -2.79
C PHE A 155 -9.92 -2.73 -4.28
N VAL A 156 -9.48 -3.67 -5.12
CA VAL A 156 -9.73 -3.62 -6.56
C VAL A 156 -11.23 -3.79 -6.88
N GLU A 157 -11.91 -4.71 -6.19
CA GLU A 157 -13.37 -4.86 -6.28
C GLU A 157 -14.09 -3.55 -5.92
N ALA A 158 -13.76 -2.96 -4.76
CA ALA A 158 -14.38 -1.72 -4.31
C ALA A 158 -14.06 -0.51 -5.23
N LEU A 159 -12.89 -0.51 -5.88
CA LEU A 159 -12.53 0.50 -6.88
C LEU A 159 -13.42 0.35 -8.13
N ALA A 160 -13.61 -0.87 -8.64
CA ALA A 160 -14.51 -1.13 -9.77
C ALA A 160 -15.95 -0.71 -9.44
N ASP A 161 -16.47 -1.09 -8.26
CA ASP A 161 -17.79 -0.69 -7.79
C ASP A 161 -17.95 0.84 -7.76
N SER A 162 -16.91 1.57 -7.33
CA SER A 162 -16.91 3.03 -7.25
C SER A 162 -17.05 3.70 -8.62
N TRP A 163 -16.65 3.03 -9.69
CA TRP A 163 -16.79 3.45 -11.07
C TRP A 163 -17.99 2.84 -11.78
N ARG A 164 -18.70 1.90 -11.15
CA ARG A 164 -19.74 1.07 -11.77
C ARG A 164 -19.21 0.27 -12.97
N GLY A 165 -17.95 -0.10 -12.92
CA GLY A 165 -17.29 -0.97 -13.87
C GLY A 165 -17.38 -2.44 -13.45
N ALA A 166 -17.17 -3.35 -14.40
CA ALA A 166 -17.05 -4.76 -14.09
C ALA A 166 -15.66 -5.08 -13.53
N VAL A 167 -15.60 -6.09 -12.65
CA VAL A 167 -14.34 -6.70 -12.23
C VAL A 167 -14.31 -8.16 -12.64
N HIS A 168 -13.29 -8.53 -13.39
CA HIS A 168 -12.99 -9.91 -13.77
C HIS A 168 -11.85 -10.39 -12.87
N ALA A 169 -12.17 -11.09 -11.79
CA ALA A 169 -11.17 -11.60 -10.85
C ALA A 169 -10.77 -13.04 -11.17
N ILE A 170 -9.52 -13.39 -10.92
CA ILE A 170 -9.03 -14.76 -10.95
C ILE A 170 -8.87 -15.30 -9.53
N ASP A 171 -8.87 -16.62 -9.38
CA ASP A 171 -8.62 -17.28 -8.11
C ASP A 171 -7.12 -17.30 -7.81
N PHE A 172 -6.67 -16.39 -6.94
CA PHE A 172 -5.28 -16.29 -6.56
C PHE A 172 -5.10 -16.43 -5.04
N ASP A 173 -4.59 -17.57 -4.58
CA ASP A 173 -4.23 -17.82 -3.19
C ASP A 173 -2.71 -17.69 -2.96
N PRO A 174 -2.22 -16.57 -2.40
CA PRO A 174 -0.80 -16.38 -2.12
C PRO A 174 -0.28 -17.29 -1.00
N ARG A 175 -1.16 -17.86 -0.18
CA ARG A 175 -0.76 -18.82 0.86
C ARG A 175 -0.34 -20.16 0.26
N TRP A 176 -1.03 -20.55 -0.80
CA TRP A 176 -0.69 -21.75 -1.54
C TRP A 176 0.69 -21.65 -2.18
N VAL A 177 1.00 -20.53 -2.84
CA VAL A 177 2.34 -20.26 -3.42
C VAL A 177 3.43 -20.40 -2.35
N LYS A 178 3.20 -19.81 -1.17
CA LYS A 178 4.16 -19.91 -0.06
C LYS A 178 4.33 -21.32 0.48
N ALA A 179 3.25 -22.10 0.52
CA ALA A 179 3.31 -23.49 0.94
C ALA A 179 4.17 -24.30 -0.04
N VAL A 180 3.95 -24.15 -1.35
CA VAL A 180 4.72 -24.81 -2.40
C VAL A 180 6.20 -24.45 -2.32
N LEU A 181 6.54 -23.17 -2.21
CA LEU A 181 7.94 -22.75 -2.10
C LEU A 181 8.64 -23.25 -0.83
N ARG A 182 7.92 -23.35 0.29
CA ARG A 182 8.46 -23.92 1.54
C ARG A 182 8.72 -25.43 1.45
N SER A 183 7.94 -26.16 0.66
CA SER A 183 8.19 -27.60 0.39
C SER A 183 9.36 -27.83 -0.56
N GLY A 184 9.90 -26.77 -1.16
CA GLY A 184 10.96 -26.87 -2.16
C GLY A 184 10.45 -27.24 -3.55
N ASP A 185 9.11 -27.20 -3.75
CA ASP A 185 8.47 -27.47 -5.02
C ASP A 185 8.43 -26.21 -5.90
N ASP A 186 8.21 -26.42 -7.20
CA ASP A 186 8.12 -25.36 -8.19
C ASP A 186 6.73 -24.72 -8.21
N ALA A 187 6.69 -23.40 -8.07
CA ALA A 187 5.46 -22.62 -8.17
C ALA A 187 5.02 -22.36 -9.63
N ASP A 188 5.79 -22.77 -10.63
CA ASP A 188 5.52 -22.48 -12.05
C ASP A 188 4.18 -23.09 -12.52
N THR A 189 3.82 -24.29 -12.03
CA THR A 189 2.53 -24.93 -12.33
C THR A 189 1.37 -24.06 -11.86
N TYR A 190 1.48 -23.48 -10.66
CA TYR A 190 0.44 -22.60 -10.12
C TYR A 190 0.40 -21.26 -10.85
N THR A 191 1.56 -20.67 -11.11
CA THR A 191 1.65 -19.46 -11.93
C THR A 191 1.05 -19.69 -13.32
N GLY A 192 1.34 -20.84 -13.94
CA GLY A 192 0.72 -21.26 -15.20
C GLY A 192 -0.81 -21.33 -15.11
N HIS A 193 -1.35 -21.84 -14.01
CA HIS A 193 -2.80 -21.88 -13.76
C HIS A 193 -3.41 -20.48 -13.63
N LEU A 194 -2.76 -19.54 -12.93
CA LEU A 194 -3.21 -18.16 -12.84
C LEU A 194 -3.24 -17.47 -14.22
N ILE A 195 -2.21 -17.68 -15.03
CA ILE A 195 -2.16 -17.15 -16.39
C ILE A 195 -3.24 -17.79 -17.28
N ALA A 196 -3.50 -19.10 -17.13
CA ALA A 196 -4.55 -19.78 -17.89
C ALA A 196 -5.96 -19.24 -17.59
N GLN A 197 -6.24 -18.79 -16.38
CA GLN A 197 -7.47 -18.08 -16.04
C GLN A 197 -7.52 -16.69 -16.69
N THR A 198 -6.38 -16.00 -16.72
CA THR A 198 -6.25 -14.59 -17.16
C THR A 198 -6.40 -14.42 -18.67
N LEU A 199 -5.77 -15.28 -19.47
CA LEU A 199 -5.70 -15.10 -20.94
C LEU A 199 -7.08 -15.05 -21.62
N PRO A 200 -8.06 -15.92 -21.30
CA PRO A 200 -9.39 -15.85 -21.89
C PRO A 200 -10.13 -14.56 -21.54
N LEU A 201 -10.01 -14.08 -20.29
CA LEU A 201 -10.63 -12.85 -19.84
C LEU A 201 -10.01 -11.64 -20.56
N LEU A 202 -8.69 -11.60 -20.64
CA LEU A 202 -7.98 -10.52 -21.35
C LEU A 202 -8.37 -10.45 -22.83
N ALA A 203 -8.52 -11.58 -23.48
CA ALA A 203 -8.87 -11.65 -24.91
C ALA A 203 -10.36 -11.40 -25.19
N GLY A 204 -11.26 -11.93 -24.33
CA GLY A 204 -12.70 -11.91 -24.53
C GLY A 204 -13.36 -10.63 -23.99
N GLU A 205 -13.03 -10.24 -22.78
CA GLU A 205 -13.69 -9.12 -22.09
C GLU A 205 -13.03 -7.76 -22.37
N ARG A 206 -11.76 -7.76 -22.81
CA ARG A 206 -10.99 -6.56 -23.19
C ARG A 206 -10.97 -5.48 -22.09
N PRO A 207 -10.53 -5.82 -20.86
CA PRO A 207 -10.54 -4.90 -19.73
C PRO A 207 -9.65 -3.68 -20.03
N GLU A 208 -10.03 -2.51 -19.51
CA GLU A 208 -9.24 -1.28 -19.67
C GLU A 208 -8.11 -1.17 -18.66
N LEU A 209 -8.27 -1.80 -17.49
CA LEU A 209 -7.31 -1.76 -16.39
C LEU A 209 -6.92 -3.18 -15.99
N LEU A 210 -5.63 -3.38 -15.77
CA LEU A 210 -5.08 -4.63 -15.23
C LEU A 210 -4.47 -4.35 -13.85
N PHE A 211 -5.00 -4.96 -12.80
CA PHE A 211 -4.41 -4.95 -11.47
C PHE A 211 -3.70 -6.26 -11.21
N THR A 212 -2.43 -6.20 -10.82
CA THR A 212 -1.59 -7.39 -10.66
C THR A 212 -0.40 -7.10 -9.74
N THR A 213 0.48 -8.07 -9.58
CA THR A 213 1.82 -7.86 -9.01
C THR A 213 2.86 -7.75 -10.12
N SER A 214 4.00 -7.13 -9.85
CA SER A 214 5.06 -7.00 -10.86
C SER A 214 5.57 -8.37 -11.34
N ARG A 215 5.61 -9.36 -10.45
CA ARG A 215 6.01 -10.73 -10.80
C ARG A 215 5.02 -11.38 -11.76
N LEU A 216 3.72 -11.33 -11.45
CA LEU A 216 2.69 -11.90 -12.32
C LEU A 216 2.57 -11.14 -13.65
N LEU A 217 2.82 -9.84 -13.67
CA LEU A 217 2.89 -9.07 -14.91
C LEU A 217 3.99 -9.59 -15.83
N LEU A 218 5.16 -9.85 -15.30
CA LEU A 218 6.28 -10.42 -16.05
C LEU A 218 5.92 -11.81 -16.62
N GLU A 219 5.35 -12.67 -15.79
CA GLU A 219 4.92 -14.01 -16.19
C GLU A 219 3.82 -13.99 -17.26
N LEU A 220 2.88 -13.06 -17.15
CA LEU A 220 1.86 -12.83 -18.16
C LEU A 220 2.50 -12.33 -19.47
N ALA A 221 3.36 -11.34 -19.38
CA ALA A 221 4.04 -10.73 -20.54
C ALA A 221 4.83 -11.77 -21.34
N MET A 222 5.57 -12.66 -20.70
CA MET A 222 6.31 -13.72 -21.38
C MET A 222 5.43 -14.73 -22.14
N ARG A 223 4.12 -14.77 -21.86
CA ARG A 223 3.15 -15.67 -22.51
C ARG A 223 2.20 -14.97 -23.48
N LEU A 224 2.22 -13.63 -23.50
CA LEU A 224 1.40 -12.84 -24.42
C LEU A 224 2.07 -12.71 -25.80
N PRO A 225 1.38 -13.05 -26.89
CA PRO A 225 1.93 -12.90 -28.23
C PRO A 225 1.92 -11.45 -28.75
N LYS A 226 1.28 -10.52 -28.03
CA LYS A 226 1.10 -9.12 -28.44
C LYS A 226 1.14 -8.20 -27.21
N PRO A 227 1.47 -6.90 -27.41
CA PRO A 227 1.42 -5.91 -26.33
C PRO A 227 0.02 -5.73 -25.73
N LEU A 228 -0.04 -5.35 -24.44
CA LEU A 228 -1.27 -5.24 -23.66
C LEU A 228 -2.31 -4.26 -24.25
N HIS A 229 -1.87 -3.17 -24.89
CA HIS A 229 -2.80 -2.23 -25.51
C HIS A 229 -3.67 -2.88 -26.61
N THR A 230 -3.19 -3.93 -27.26
CA THR A 230 -3.95 -4.65 -28.31
C THR A 230 -5.15 -5.41 -27.76
N TYR A 231 -5.15 -5.69 -26.45
CA TYR A 231 -6.25 -6.29 -25.69
C TYR A 231 -7.20 -5.26 -25.07
N GLY A 232 -6.97 -3.98 -25.28
CA GLY A 232 -7.80 -2.91 -24.73
C GLY A 232 -7.25 -2.27 -23.46
N VAL A 233 -6.18 -2.83 -22.87
CA VAL A 233 -5.58 -2.34 -21.61
C VAL A 233 -4.98 -0.94 -21.82
N ARG A 234 -5.43 0.02 -21.03
CA ARG A 234 -4.96 1.41 -20.99
C ARG A 234 -3.97 1.65 -19.86
N ALA A 235 -4.14 0.93 -18.75
CA ALA A 235 -3.22 1.01 -17.63
C ALA A 235 -3.02 -0.34 -16.92
N VAL A 236 -1.81 -0.54 -16.43
CA VAL A 236 -1.46 -1.64 -15.53
C VAL A 236 -1.11 -1.03 -14.17
N CYS A 237 -1.80 -1.50 -13.13
CA CYS A 237 -1.56 -1.11 -11.75
C CYS A 237 -0.88 -2.27 -11.02
N THR A 238 0.34 -2.05 -10.53
CA THR A 238 1.11 -3.07 -9.82
C THR A 238 1.29 -2.72 -8.34
N GLY A 239 1.51 -3.74 -7.52
CA GLY A 239 1.84 -3.59 -6.11
C GLY A 239 2.26 -4.93 -5.50
N GLY A 240 2.88 -4.90 -4.34
CA GLY A 240 3.22 -6.08 -3.54
C GLY A 240 4.54 -6.78 -3.90
N THR A 241 5.06 -6.61 -5.11
CA THR A 241 6.38 -7.12 -5.53
C THR A 241 7.13 -6.07 -6.33
N SER A 242 8.45 -6.21 -6.42
CA SER A 242 9.31 -5.31 -7.20
C SER A 242 9.73 -5.94 -8.54
N CYS A 243 10.13 -5.09 -9.48
CA CYS A 243 10.83 -5.47 -10.71
C CYS A 243 12.28 -5.03 -10.64
N THR A 244 13.18 -5.84 -11.21
CA THR A 244 14.53 -5.38 -11.51
C THR A 244 14.50 -4.34 -12.65
N PRO A 245 15.51 -3.49 -12.77
CA PRO A 245 15.60 -2.54 -13.88
C PRO A 245 15.54 -3.20 -15.26
N ALA A 246 16.10 -4.40 -15.43
CA ALA A 246 16.09 -5.16 -16.68
C ALA A 246 14.69 -5.66 -17.01
N GLU A 247 13.97 -6.23 -16.04
CA GLU A 247 12.58 -6.66 -16.19
C GLU A 247 11.66 -5.47 -16.51
N ALA A 248 11.85 -4.34 -15.81
CA ALA A 248 11.09 -3.13 -16.08
C ALA A 248 11.33 -2.59 -17.50
N ALA A 249 12.58 -2.62 -17.97
CA ALA A 249 12.94 -2.21 -19.33
C ALA A 249 12.28 -3.13 -20.38
N PHE A 250 12.33 -4.44 -20.18
CA PHE A 250 11.66 -5.43 -21.02
C PHE A 250 10.15 -5.19 -21.10
N LEU A 251 9.48 -5.06 -19.95
CA LEU A 251 8.04 -4.82 -19.90
C LEU A 251 7.66 -3.54 -20.65
N ARG A 252 8.40 -2.45 -20.47
CA ARG A 252 8.14 -1.18 -21.15
C ARG A 252 8.32 -1.27 -22.66
N ALA A 253 9.37 -1.95 -23.12
CA ALA A 253 9.69 -2.06 -24.54
C ALA A 253 8.70 -2.95 -25.28
N GLU A 254 8.34 -4.10 -24.73
CA GLU A 254 7.62 -5.14 -25.46
C GLU A 254 6.12 -5.15 -25.20
N HIS A 255 5.66 -4.83 -23.97
CA HIS A 255 4.28 -5.06 -23.56
C HIS A 255 3.50 -3.83 -23.12
N LEU A 256 4.19 -2.77 -22.64
CA LEU A 256 3.56 -1.58 -22.09
C LEU A 256 3.61 -0.35 -23.01
N ALA A 257 3.97 -0.51 -24.29
CA ALA A 257 3.91 0.59 -25.24
C ALA A 257 2.48 1.14 -25.33
N GLY A 258 2.29 2.43 -25.03
CA GLY A 258 0.96 3.08 -25.01
C GLY A 258 0.08 2.71 -23.80
N VAL A 259 0.60 1.97 -22.84
CA VAL A 259 -0.07 1.60 -21.58
C VAL A 259 0.57 2.36 -20.42
N GLN A 260 -0.23 2.98 -19.55
CA GLN A 260 0.30 3.58 -18.33
C GLN A 260 0.67 2.49 -17.33
N TRP A 261 1.88 2.54 -16.79
CA TRP A 261 2.27 1.65 -15.69
C TRP A 261 2.29 2.45 -14.39
N ILE A 262 1.36 2.11 -13.50
CA ILE A 262 1.17 2.75 -12.19
C ILE A 262 1.53 1.73 -11.13
N ASP A 263 2.60 2.00 -10.41
CA ASP A 263 3.06 1.13 -9.34
C ASP A 263 2.68 1.68 -7.96
N THR A 264 2.58 0.83 -6.97
CA THR A 264 2.17 1.20 -5.61
C THR A 264 3.06 0.51 -4.60
N TYR A 265 3.64 1.29 -3.70
CA TYR A 265 4.33 0.76 -2.53
C TYR A 265 3.39 0.76 -1.33
N GLY A 266 3.40 -0.31 -0.56
CA GLY A 266 2.64 -0.39 0.69
C GLY A 266 2.31 -1.82 1.10
N ASN A 267 1.52 -1.92 2.15
CA ASN A 267 1.06 -3.20 2.66
C ASN A 267 -0.26 -3.04 3.46
N THR A 268 -0.83 -4.15 3.89
CA THR A 268 -2.10 -4.19 4.63
C THR A 268 -2.11 -3.33 5.90
N LEU A 269 -0.96 -3.06 6.55
CA LEU A 269 -0.88 -2.29 7.79
C LEU A 269 -0.81 -0.77 7.55
N VAL A 270 -0.26 -0.37 6.42
CA VAL A 270 0.10 1.04 6.13
C VAL A 270 -0.83 1.67 5.09
N GLY A 271 -1.28 0.92 4.10
CA GLY A 271 -2.04 1.42 2.95
C GLY A 271 -1.19 1.55 1.70
N HIS A 272 -1.59 2.45 0.83
CA HIS A 272 -1.01 2.63 -0.49
C HIS A 272 -0.23 3.94 -0.56
N ALA A 273 1.09 3.86 -0.67
CA ALA A 273 1.92 4.99 -1.07
C ALA A 273 1.80 5.16 -2.60
N LEU A 274 1.36 6.34 -3.00
CA LEU A 274 0.98 6.67 -4.37
C LEU A 274 2.20 7.01 -5.21
N GLN A 275 2.27 6.49 -6.43
CA GLN A 275 3.33 6.82 -7.36
C GLN A 275 3.29 8.29 -7.79
N ALA A 276 4.44 8.93 -7.75
CA ALA A 276 4.71 10.20 -8.40
C ALA A 276 5.78 10.02 -9.48
N ASP A 277 5.45 10.49 -10.68
CA ASP A 277 6.38 10.48 -11.81
C ASP A 277 7.25 11.76 -11.77
N PRO A 278 8.47 11.74 -12.32
CA PRO A 278 9.29 12.94 -12.42
C PRO A 278 8.58 14.07 -13.16
N VAL A 279 8.53 15.25 -12.55
CA VAL A 279 7.92 16.44 -13.16
C VAL A 279 8.83 17.64 -12.96
N PRO A 280 8.75 18.69 -13.83
CA PRO A 280 9.46 19.94 -13.61
C PRO A 280 9.10 20.54 -12.25
N GLY A 281 10.13 20.97 -11.48
CA GLY A 281 9.96 21.50 -10.12
C GLY A 281 9.67 20.45 -9.05
N GLY A 282 9.66 19.15 -9.39
CA GLY A 282 9.59 18.05 -8.45
C GLY A 282 10.94 17.74 -7.77
N PRO A 283 10.96 16.84 -6.80
CA PRO A 283 12.19 16.43 -6.12
C PRO A 283 13.14 15.73 -7.08
N ARG A 284 14.44 15.93 -6.86
CA ARG A 284 15.46 15.17 -7.59
C ARG A 284 15.38 13.71 -7.14
N LEU A 285 15.12 12.81 -8.07
CA LEU A 285 15.17 11.39 -7.80
C LEU A 285 16.62 10.89 -7.73
N PRO A 286 16.90 9.87 -6.89
CA PRO A 286 18.18 9.21 -6.88
C PRO A 286 18.47 8.50 -8.21
N GLU A 287 19.75 8.30 -8.53
CA GLU A 287 20.16 7.58 -9.74
C GLU A 287 19.51 6.19 -9.79
N GLY A 288 18.99 5.81 -10.94
CA GLY A 288 18.27 4.56 -11.17
C GLY A 288 16.81 4.56 -10.76
N ALA A 289 16.27 5.64 -10.15
CA ALA A 289 14.86 5.77 -9.86
C ALA A 289 14.12 6.47 -11.01
N ASP A 290 13.01 5.89 -11.44
CA ASP A 290 12.11 6.47 -12.44
C ASP A 290 10.80 7.01 -11.83
N ARG A 291 10.60 6.82 -10.53
CA ARG A 291 9.41 7.21 -9.75
C ARG A 291 9.71 7.34 -8.26
N SER A 292 8.80 7.98 -7.54
CA SER A 292 8.77 7.98 -6.08
C SER A 292 7.39 7.58 -5.57
N TYR A 293 7.31 7.24 -4.29
CA TYR A 293 6.07 6.81 -3.62
C TYR A 293 5.81 7.69 -2.42
N HIS A 294 4.58 8.20 -2.31
CA HIS A 294 4.18 9.14 -1.28
C HIS A 294 2.94 8.64 -0.55
N LEU A 295 3.06 8.44 0.76
CA LEU A 295 1.97 7.96 1.61
C LEU A 295 1.17 9.17 2.12
N PRO A 296 -0.16 9.21 1.95
CA PRO A 296 -0.93 10.42 2.25
C PRO A 296 -1.16 10.64 3.75
N PRO A 297 -0.56 11.69 4.37
CA PRO A 297 -0.96 12.13 5.70
C PRO A 297 -2.36 12.75 5.65
N PRO A 298 -3.12 12.77 6.77
CA PRO A 298 -2.71 12.34 8.11
C PRO A 298 -2.96 10.87 8.42
N PHE A 299 -3.47 10.08 7.48
CA PHE A 299 -3.86 8.68 7.71
C PHE A 299 -2.68 7.76 7.97
N ALA A 300 -1.60 8.02 7.27
CA ALA A 300 -0.34 7.34 7.52
C ALA A 300 0.84 8.24 7.19
N VAL A 301 1.94 8.04 7.90
CA VAL A 301 3.19 8.77 7.70
C VAL A 301 4.30 7.77 7.47
N LEU A 302 5.08 8.01 6.42
CA LEU A 302 6.26 7.25 6.10
C LEU A 302 7.50 8.12 6.36
N THR A 303 8.44 7.58 7.10
CA THR A 303 9.70 8.25 7.45
C THR A 303 10.86 7.32 7.11
N VAL A 304 11.91 7.85 6.53
CA VAL A 304 13.16 7.10 6.34
C VAL A 304 14.12 7.46 7.46
N VAL A 305 14.51 6.46 8.22
CA VAL A 305 15.32 6.64 9.44
C VAL A 305 16.66 5.94 9.32
N ASP A 306 17.59 6.38 10.13
CA ASP A 306 18.88 5.73 10.26
C ASP A 306 18.70 4.28 10.75
N PRO A 307 19.38 3.30 10.15
CA PRO A 307 19.29 1.91 10.57
C PRO A 307 19.70 1.64 12.03
N ASP A 308 20.65 2.42 12.54
CA ASP A 308 21.18 2.27 13.89
C ASP A 308 20.45 3.15 14.93
N ASP A 309 19.77 4.21 14.47
CA ASP A 309 18.94 5.07 15.30
C ASP A 309 17.54 5.29 14.66
N PRO A 310 16.54 4.50 15.01
CA PRO A 310 15.21 4.57 14.42
C PRO A 310 14.45 5.88 14.72
N TRP A 311 15.03 6.76 15.52
CA TRP A 311 14.46 8.09 15.83
C TRP A 311 15.12 9.23 15.06
N ARG A 312 16.24 8.96 14.39
CA ARG A 312 16.95 9.92 13.54
C ARG A 312 16.54 9.75 12.09
N GLU A 313 15.91 10.77 11.53
CA GLU A 313 15.59 10.79 10.10
C GLU A 313 16.86 11.04 9.28
N VAL A 314 16.96 10.35 8.15
CA VAL A 314 18.06 10.60 7.18
C VAL A 314 17.72 11.83 6.33
N MET A 315 18.73 12.44 5.70
CA MET A 315 18.53 13.58 4.80
C MET A 315 17.90 13.13 3.47
N PRO A 316 17.17 14.02 2.75
CA PRO A 316 16.74 13.74 1.39
C PRO A 316 17.92 13.33 0.50
N GLY A 317 17.75 12.23 -0.24
CA GLY A 317 18.78 11.59 -1.05
C GLY A 317 19.56 10.49 -0.34
N GLU A 318 19.45 10.38 0.98
CA GLU A 318 20.08 9.30 1.74
C GLU A 318 19.18 8.09 1.87
N ARG A 319 19.81 6.91 1.98
CA ARG A 319 19.14 5.64 2.22
C ARG A 319 19.05 5.35 3.70
N GLY A 320 17.89 4.85 4.13
CA GLY A 320 17.66 4.39 5.50
C GLY A 320 16.61 3.29 5.56
N ARG A 321 16.23 2.92 6.77
CA ARG A 321 15.14 1.97 7.04
C ARG A 321 13.80 2.71 7.03
N ILE A 322 12.74 2.07 6.57
CA ILE A 322 11.41 2.66 6.57
C ILE A 322 10.78 2.48 7.96
N ARG A 323 10.31 3.58 8.54
CA ARG A 323 9.44 3.62 9.71
C ARG A 323 8.10 4.20 9.31
N THR A 324 7.01 3.52 9.65
CA THR A 324 5.66 3.96 9.36
C THR A 324 4.86 4.21 10.62
N THR A 325 3.89 5.11 10.54
CA THR A 325 2.88 5.32 11.57
C THR A 325 1.52 5.35 10.89
N THR A 326 0.60 4.48 11.30
CA THR A 326 -0.77 4.44 10.79
C THR A 326 -1.71 5.05 11.81
N LEU A 327 -2.48 6.04 11.39
CA LEU A 327 -3.38 6.87 12.20
C LEU A 327 -4.79 6.84 11.61
N LEU A 328 -5.45 5.70 11.72
CA LEU A 328 -6.82 5.50 11.24
C LEU A 328 -7.74 5.12 12.39
N GLU A 329 -9.02 5.42 12.27
CA GLU A 329 -10.01 4.95 13.25
C GLU A 329 -10.05 3.41 13.32
N ASP A 330 -9.84 2.73 12.20
CA ASP A 330 -9.78 1.26 12.11
C ASP A 330 -8.47 0.68 12.68
N LEU A 331 -7.38 1.45 12.62
CA LEU A 331 -6.05 0.94 12.89
C LEU A 331 -5.10 2.04 13.39
N PHE A 332 -4.59 1.87 14.59
CA PHE A 332 -3.53 2.69 15.14
C PHE A 332 -2.26 1.86 15.33
N LEU A 333 -1.21 2.20 14.61
CA LEU A 333 0.11 1.55 14.71
C LEU A 333 1.19 2.63 14.75
N PRO A 334 1.64 3.04 15.95
CA PRO A 334 2.71 4.03 16.08
C PRO A 334 4.08 3.42 15.79
N ASN A 335 4.93 4.15 15.06
CA ASN A 335 6.37 3.90 14.92
C ASN A 335 6.73 2.44 14.56
N LEU A 336 6.08 1.90 13.55
CA LEU A 336 6.37 0.56 13.07
C LEU A 336 7.61 0.57 12.16
N LEU A 337 8.66 -0.17 12.51
CA LEU A 337 9.79 -0.39 11.60
C LEU A 337 9.42 -1.45 10.57
N GLU A 338 9.47 -1.06 9.30
CA GLU A 338 9.29 -1.98 8.21
C GLU A 338 10.58 -2.77 7.91
N ARG A 339 10.42 -3.85 7.14
CA ARG A 339 11.54 -4.68 6.68
C ARG A 339 12.16 -4.14 5.39
N ASP A 340 11.77 -2.96 5.00
CA ASP A 340 12.22 -2.31 3.79
C ASP A 340 13.15 -1.14 4.12
N SER A 341 14.08 -0.91 3.21
CA SER A 341 14.90 0.28 3.13
C SER A 341 14.56 1.05 1.86
N ALA A 342 14.75 2.36 1.90
CA ALA A 342 14.51 3.22 0.74
C ALA A 342 15.39 4.47 0.79
N VAL A 343 15.47 5.18 -0.32
CA VAL A 343 16.05 6.52 -0.35
C VAL A 343 14.95 7.53 -0.07
N ARG A 344 15.17 8.43 0.91
CA ARG A 344 14.26 9.54 1.20
C ARG A 344 14.20 10.50 0.02
N VAL A 345 13.00 10.88 -0.39
CA VAL A 345 12.74 11.85 -1.46
C VAL A 345 11.92 13.00 -0.88
N GLY A 346 12.26 14.23 -1.24
CA GLY A 346 11.52 15.41 -0.81
C GLY A 346 10.10 15.48 -1.38
N PRO A 347 9.32 16.50 -0.97
CA PRO A 347 7.94 16.68 -1.40
C PRO A 347 7.80 16.76 -2.92
N HIS A 348 6.73 16.16 -3.44
CA HIS A 348 6.38 16.21 -4.86
C HIS A 348 5.24 17.22 -5.07
N PRO A 349 5.15 17.92 -6.21
CA PRO A 349 4.04 18.82 -6.48
C PRO A 349 2.65 18.21 -6.32
N TRP A 350 2.46 16.94 -6.69
CA TRP A 350 1.19 16.23 -6.44
C TRP A 350 0.99 15.84 -4.98
N PHE A 351 2.08 15.61 -4.25
CA PHE A 351 2.10 15.10 -2.88
C PHE A 351 3.06 15.95 -2.05
N PRO A 352 2.57 17.06 -1.42
CA PRO A 352 3.43 18.05 -0.75
C PRO A 352 4.00 17.55 0.60
N TRP A 353 4.42 16.31 0.64
CA TRP A 353 5.09 15.64 1.75
C TRP A 353 6.19 14.73 1.24
N ASP A 354 7.09 14.31 2.11
CA ASP A 354 8.18 13.45 1.76
C ASP A 354 7.69 12.08 1.25
N GLY A 355 8.50 11.48 0.41
CA GLY A 355 8.28 10.16 -0.13
C GLY A 355 9.55 9.32 -0.12
N VAL A 356 9.49 8.21 -0.83
CA VAL A 356 10.58 7.25 -0.98
C VAL A 356 10.77 6.82 -2.42
N ALA A 357 11.99 6.47 -2.76
CA ALA A 357 12.35 5.82 -4.02
C ALA A 357 13.29 4.64 -3.77
N LEU A 358 13.48 3.79 -4.78
CA LEU A 358 14.40 2.64 -4.72
C LEU A 358 14.17 1.78 -3.46
N VAL A 359 12.90 1.45 -3.20
CA VAL A 359 12.52 0.56 -2.11
C VAL A 359 13.07 -0.83 -2.37
N ARG A 360 13.65 -1.44 -1.34
CA ARG A 360 14.18 -2.80 -1.38
C ARG A 360 14.17 -3.42 0.03
N PRO A 361 14.22 -4.75 0.17
CA PRO A 361 14.36 -5.38 1.46
C PRO A 361 15.53 -4.82 2.26
N PHE A 362 15.35 -4.66 3.56
CA PHE A 362 16.41 -4.24 4.47
C PHE A 362 17.26 -5.46 4.85
N THR A 363 18.57 -5.40 4.57
CA THR A 363 19.54 -6.49 4.79
C THR A 363 20.40 -6.27 6.03
N GLY A 364 19.95 -5.49 7.00
CA GLY A 364 20.65 -5.24 8.26
C GLY A 364 20.29 -6.25 9.35
N ARG A 365 20.95 -6.14 10.52
CA ARG A 365 20.57 -6.91 11.71
C ARG A 365 19.24 -6.39 12.27
N THR A 366 18.35 -7.29 12.65
CA THR A 366 17.18 -6.96 13.46
C THR A 366 17.61 -6.61 14.89
N GLN A 367 16.73 -5.95 15.65
CA GLN A 367 16.98 -5.67 17.07
C GLN A 367 17.26 -6.95 17.88
N ASP A 368 16.78 -8.09 17.42
CA ASP A 368 17.01 -9.41 18.03
C ASP A 368 18.28 -10.13 17.52
N GLY A 369 19.11 -9.46 16.70
CA GLY A 369 20.38 -10.01 16.19
C GLY A 369 20.25 -11.10 15.12
N ALA A 370 19.03 -11.48 14.72
CA ALA A 370 18.79 -12.42 13.64
C ALA A 370 19.03 -11.73 12.28
N ALA A 371 19.78 -12.35 11.38
CA ALA A 371 19.78 -11.95 9.98
C ALA A 371 18.38 -12.22 9.43
N GLU A 372 17.66 -11.17 9.02
CA GLU A 372 16.43 -11.37 8.23
C GLU A 372 16.86 -11.84 6.84
N ASP A 373 16.67 -13.12 6.53
CA ASP A 373 16.66 -13.57 5.16
C ASP A 373 15.57 -12.78 4.41
N ALA A 374 16.02 -12.00 3.43
CA ALA A 374 15.14 -11.18 2.61
C ALA A 374 14.27 -12.10 1.73
N VAL A 375 13.17 -12.60 2.29
CA VAL A 375 12.13 -13.23 1.48
C VAL A 375 11.36 -12.09 0.82
N GLU A 376 11.73 -11.76 -0.42
CA GLU A 376 10.93 -10.91 -1.29
C GLU A 376 9.48 -11.42 -1.33
N GLY A 377 8.53 -10.49 -1.44
CA GLY A 377 7.13 -10.85 -1.61
C GLY A 377 6.97 -11.84 -2.77
N VAL A 378 6.41 -13.01 -2.49
CA VAL A 378 6.42 -14.19 -3.37
C VAL A 378 5.26 -14.17 -4.37
N TYR A 379 4.60 -13.03 -4.60
CA TYR A 379 3.47 -12.94 -5.53
C TYR A 379 3.41 -11.59 -6.21
#